data_36a9bf63e28e201b770823f753c46e08
#
_entry.id   36a9bf63e28e201b770823f753c46e08
#
_cell.length_a   1.000
_cell.length_b   1.000
_cell.length_c   1.000
_cell.angle_alpha   90.00
_cell.angle_beta   90.00
_cell.angle_gamma   90.00
#
_symmetry.space_group_name_H-M   'P 1'
#
loop_
_entity.id
_entity.type
_entity.pdbx_description
1 polymer ?
#
loop_
_entity_poly.entity_id
_entity_poly.type
_entity_poly.pdbx_seq_one_letter_code
_entity_poly.pdbx_strand_id
1 'polypeptide(L)'
;MSENTNDRTAAPQEYSAASKRRFLIRLTLVLVGGMFLDGYILGTIGTVIGTIGTDLHITEIWEGLIAASALLGILFGSPIGGWAADKFGRKPLFMIDMGIFVLASAAQFFVDSPLQLFLVRLVMGIAIGVEYSVGWPLMSEFSPARLRGRLLGVTVVAWYVGFMVAFLVGYLLTTYTDVNWRIILGSSTILAVVLFVARLGLPESPRWLWNVGRKDEARGIAHRYMESAEDMDDVEHEDTGKGTIGMLFSREHWRATLFTSMFWFCAVAPYFAIGTFAASVLESYGLSSGLAGGLGLSALAAAGVAVTVLLIDKVGRRVLTVPGQWLCTAILAVIGLWAGAPPVMVLILFLVFSFVNAGYNTLTSVYPGELFPTEIRGLGTGFAAAVSRVGAGAATFLLPVSVSSLGIGPTMLIAAGVALVGAALSQWLAPETKGKSLTETAASFSH
;
A
#
# COMPACT_ATOMS: atom_id res chain seq x y z
N MET A 1 -28.41 34.11 54.00
CA MET A 1 -27.27 34.01 53.08
C MET A 1 -27.43 32.67 52.38
N SER A 2 -28.00 32.69 51.20
CA SER A 2 -28.24 31.51 50.36
C SER A 2 -27.11 31.39 49.36
N GLU A 3 -26.27 30.40 49.50
CA GLU A 3 -25.28 30.01 48.51
C GLU A 3 -25.99 29.37 47.32
N ASN A 4 -25.92 30.05 46.24
CA ASN A 4 -26.48 29.65 44.94
C ASN A 4 -25.39 28.86 44.21
N THR A 5 -25.25 27.56 44.46
CA THR A 5 -24.39 26.63 43.68
C THR A 5 -25.17 26.15 42.46
N ASN A 6 -25.17 27.00 41.44
CA ASN A 6 -25.69 26.64 40.11
C ASN A 6 -24.54 26.06 39.28
N ASP A 7 -24.03 24.91 39.71
CA ASP A 7 -23.13 24.12 38.90
C ASP A 7 -23.98 23.22 37.97
N ARG A 8 -24.48 23.84 36.91
CA ARG A 8 -25.07 23.14 35.77
C ARG A 8 -23.92 22.55 34.99
N THR A 9 -23.46 21.36 35.37
CA THR A 9 -22.76 20.47 34.46
C THR A 9 -23.70 20.24 33.26
N ALA A 10 -23.40 20.90 32.15
CA ALA A 10 -24.14 20.74 30.91
C ALA A 10 -24.10 19.24 30.55
N ALA A 11 -25.26 18.59 30.48
CA ALA A 11 -25.38 17.22 30.04
C ALA A 11 -24.65 17.07 28.72
N PRO A 12 -23.88 15.98 28.52
CA PRO A 12 -23.15 15.75 27.26
C PRO A 12 -24.11 15.82 26.09
N GLN A 13 -23.85 16.72 25.13
CA GLN A 13 -24.65 16.78 23.90
C GLN A 13 -24.63 15.41 23.23
N GLU A 14 -25.74 14.68 23.24
CA GLU A 14 -25.89 13.43 22.51
C GLU A 14 -25.82 13.72 21.01
N TYR A 15 -24.69 13.39 20.41
CA TYR A 15 -24.54 13.46 18.96
C TYR A 15 -25.34 12.35 18.29
N SER A 16 -26.18 12.70 17.33
CA SER A 16 -27.05 11.74 16.65
C SER A 16 -26.27 10.65 15.93
N ALA A 17 -26.75 9.42 15.93
CA ALA A 17 -26.16 8.30 15.17
C ALA A 17 -25.94 8.64 13.70
N ALA A 18 -26.81 9.47 13.10
CA ALA A 18 -26.67 9.98 11.74
C ALA A 18 -25.43 10.87 11.56
N SER A 19 -25.07 11.68 12.57
CA SER A 19 -23.85 12.51 12.53
C SER A 19 -22.59 11.66 12.59
N LYS A 20 -22.54 10.69 13.48
CA LYS A 20 -21.43 9.74 13.63
C LYS A 20 -21.22 8.92 12.34
N ARG A 21 -22.30 8.43 11.74
CA ARG A 21 -22.26 7.73 10.47
C ARG A 21 -21.75 8.61 9.31
N ARG A 22 -22.19 9.87 9.22
CA ARG A 22 -21.69 10.82 8.21
C ARG A 22 -20.19 11.06 8.35
N PHE A 23 -19.71 11.20 9.57
CA PHE A 23 -18.29 11.33 9.84
C PHE A 23 -17.50 10.10 9.40
N LEU A 24 -17.96 8.90 9.77
CA LEU A 24 -17.30 7.66 9.38
C LEU A 24 -17.25 7.49 7.84
N ILE A 25 -18.35 7.81 7.15
CA ILE A 25 -18.38 7.80 5.68
C ILE A 25 -17.37 8.80 5.12
N ARG A 26 -17.33 10.04 5.64
CA ARG A 26 -16.40 11.06 5.19
C ARG A 26 -14.95 10.64 5.41
N LEU A 27 -14.61 10.15 6.59
CA LEU A 27 -13.28 9.65 6.92
C LEU A 27 -12.89 8.50 5.98
N THR A 28 -13.80 7.55 5.77
CA THR A 28 -13.58 6.43 4.85
C THR A 28 -13.31 6.92 3.43
N LEU A 29 -14.12 7.83 2.91
CA LEU A 29 -13.93 8.36 1.55
C LEU A 29 -12.60 9.10 1.39
N VAL A 30 -12.17 9.84 2.40
CA VAL A 30 -10.89 10.56 2.39
C VAL A 30 -9.71 9.59 2.41
N LEU A 31 -9.76 8.54 3.23
CA LEU A 31 -8.70 7.53 3.32
C LEU A 31 -8.67 6.61 2.08
N VAL A 32 -9.83 6.22 1.58
CA VAL A 32 -9.97 5.49 0.31
C VAL A 32 -9.43 6.33 -0.85
N GLY A 33 -9.73 7.65 -0.85
CA GLY A 33 -9.21 8.60 -1.84
C GLY A 33 -7.69 8.77 -1.77
N GLY A 34 -7.10 8.82 -0.56
CA GLY A 34 -5.65 8.85 -0.37
C GLY A 34 -4.98 7.61 -0.95
N MET A 35 -5.46 6.43 -0.59
CA MET A 35 -4.94 5.16 -1.13
C MET A 35 -5.11 5.06 -2.65
N PHE A 36 -6.23 5.55 -3.20
CA PHE A 36 -6.43 5.66 -4.64
C PHE A 36 -5.37 6.58 -5.28
N LEU A 37 -5.10 7.75 -4.69
CA LEU A 37 -4.09 8.69 -5.16
C LEU A 37 -2.69 8.06 -5.14
N ASP A 38 -2.34 7.30 -4.11
CA ASP A 38 -1.06 6.60 -4.02
C ASP A 38 -0.88 5.60 -5.17
N GLY A 39 -1.91 4.78 -5.41
CA GLY A 39 -1.93 3.85 -6.54
C GLY A 39 -1.81 4.59 -7.88
N TYR A 40 -2.52 5.70 -8.04
CA TYR A 40 -2.48 6.54 -9.21
C TYR A 40 -1.08 7.12 -9.47
N ILE A 41 -0.43 7.70 -8.45
CA ILE A 41 0.93 8.25 -8.54
C ILE A 41 1.95 7.16 -8.92
N LEU A 42 1.83 5.97 -8.32
CA LEU A 42 2.73 4.86 -8.62
C LEU A 42 2.47 4.25 -10.00
N GLY A 43 1.22 4.28 -10.49
CA GLY A 43 0.86 3.77 -11.81
C GLY A 43 1.23 4.70 -12.96
N THR A 44 1.09 6.01 -12.80
CA THR A 44 1.30 6.97 -13.88
C THR A 44 2.71 6.92 -14.48
N ILE A 45 3.74 6.67 -13.70
CA ILE A 45 5.11 6.58 -14.20
C ILE A 45 5.27 5.45 -15.23
N GLY A 46 4.64 4.32 -15.02
CA GLY A 46 4.71 3.18 -15.93
C GLY A 46 4.09 3.47 -17.31
N THR A 47 3.21 4.45 -17.39
CA THR A 47 2.58 4.81 -18.67
C THR A 47 3.43 5.77 -19.52
N VAL A 48 4.38 6.47 -18.92
CA VAL A 48 5.16 7.54 -19.56
C VAL A 48 6.68 7.36 -19.49
N ILE A 49 7.16 6.32 -18.82
CA ILE A 49 8.60 6.13 -18.59
C ILE A 49 9.39 6.01 -19.93
N GLY A 50 8.83 5.34 -20.93
CA GLY A 50 9.42 5.25 -22.26
C GLY A 50 9.48 6.60 -22.96
N THR A 51 8.42 7.43 -22.85
CA THR A 51 8.40 8.78 -23.40
C THR A 51 9.40 9.71 -22.67
N ILE A 52 9.53 9.57 -21.35
CA ILE A 52 10.55 10.28 -20.57
C ILE A 52 11.95 9.87 -21.04
N GLY A 53 12.15 8.58 -21.30
CA GLY A 53 13.40 8.03 -21.81
C GLY A 53 13.87 8.73 -23.08
N THR A 54 12.97 8.93 -24.03
CA THR A 54 13.26 9.61 -25.30
C THR A 54 13.40 11.13 -25.17
N ASP A 55 12.55 11.78 -24.34
CA ASP A 55 12.54 13.26 -24.19
C ASP A 55 13.76 13.78 -23.41
N LEU A 56 14.14 13.10 -22.33
CA LEU A 56 15.27 13.48 -21.47
C LEU A 56 16.58 12.75 -21.81
N HIS A 57 16.57 11.90 -22.85
CA HIS A 57 17.75 11.10 -23.29
C HIS A 57 18.42 10.35 -22.13
N ILE A 58 17.61 9.67 -21.29
CA ILE A 58 18.10 8.98 -20.09
C ILE A 58 18.57 7.55 -20.41
N THR A 59 19.49 7.07 -19.58
CA THR A 59 19.94 5.67 -19.61
C THR A 59 19.01 4.76 -18.83
N GLU A 60 19.14 3.44 -19.03
CA GLU A 60 18.37 2.41 -18.31
C GLU A 60 18.54 2.54 -16.77
N ILE A 61 19.70 3.00 -16.31
CA ILE A 61 19.96 3.28 -14.88
C ILE A 61 19.04 4.40 -14.39
N TRP A 62 18.90 5.48 -15.14
CA TRP A 62 17.99 6.58 -14.79
C TRP A 62 16.53 6.17 -14.91
N GLU A 63 16.15 5.36 -15.89
CA GLU A 63 14.79 4.80 -15.96
C GLU A 63 14.45 4.01 -14.68
N GLY A 64 15.36 3.11 -14.30
CA GLY A 64 15.20 2.34 -13.07
C GLY A 64 15.14 3.19 -11.82
N LEU A 65 16.04 4.21 -11.69
CA LEU A 65 16.05 5.12 -10.56
C LEU A 65 14.75 5.94 -10.46
N ILE A 66 14.28 6.50 -11.56
CA ILE A 66 13.04 7.29 -11.60
C ILE A 66 11.84 6.41 -11.27
N ALA A 67 11.77 5.21 -11.84
CA ALA A 67 10.69 4.27 -11.59
C ALA A 67 10.67 3.81 -10.11
N ALA A 68 11.84 3.55 -9.52
CA ALA A 68 11.96 3.11 -8.13
C ALA A 68 11.90 4.25 -7.10
N SER A 69 12.04 5.51 -7.50
CA SER A 69 12.21 6.65 -6.60
C SER A 69 11.12 6.78 -5.54
N ALA A 70 9.86 6.66 -5.95
CA ALA A 70 8.75 6.72 -5.00
C ALA A 70 8.73 5.52 -4.04
N LEU A 71 9.09 4.31 -4.49
CA LEU A 71 9.22 3.12 -3.63
C LEU A 71 10.32 3.28 -2.59
N LEU A 72 11.46 3.88 -2.98
CA LEU A 72 12.54 4.26 -2.06
C LEU A 72 12.07 5.33 -1.07
N GLY A 73 11.28 6.30 -1.55
CA GLY A 73 10.66 7.30 -0.67
C GLY A 73 9.76 6.67 0.39
N ILE A 74 8.93 5.70 0.03
CA ILE A 74 8.06 4.97 0.97
C ILE A 74 8.89 4.24 2.04
N LEU A 75 10.02 3.64 1.65
CA LEU A 75 10.91 2.93 2.59
C LEU A 75 11.36 3.84 3.74
N PHE A 76 11.71 5.09 3.46
CA PHE A 76 12.11 6.06 4.47
C PHE A 76 10.92 6.78 5.12
N GLY A 77 9.91 7.09 4.31
CA GLY A 77 8.73 7.84 4.75
C GLY A 77 7.90 7.12 5.80
N SER A 78 7.74 5.80 5.67
CA SER A 78 6.91 5.04 6.62
C SER A 78 7.45 5.01 8.05
N PRO A 79 8.74 4.72 8.32
CA PRO A 79 9.27 4.79 9.68
C PRO A 79 9.28 6.21 10.24
N ILE A 80 9.65 7.20 9.41
CA ILE A 80 9.68 8.61 9.81
C ILE A 80 8.26 9.08 10.13
N GLY A 81 7.29 8.73 9.29
CA GLY A 81 5.87 9.07 9.48
C GLY A 81 5.30 8.46 10.75
N GLY A 82 5.59 7.19 11.01
CA GLY A 82 5.16 6.51 12.24
C GLY A 82 5.69 7.20 13.49
N TRP A 83 7.01 7.43 13.56
CA TRP A 83 7.63 8.15 14.67
C TRP A 83 7.07 9.56 14.85
N ALA A 84 6.91 10.30 13.77
CA ALA A 84 6.39 11.65 13.82
C ALA A 84 4.90 11.68 14.22
N ALA A 85 4.10 10.69 13.80
CA ALA A 85 2.70 10.55 14.20
C ALA A 85 2.53 10.32 15.70
N ASP A 86 3.39 9.51 16.28
CA ASP A 86 3.38 9.25 17.72
C ASP A 86 3.80 10.50 18.52
N LYS A 87 4.72 11.32 17.98
CA LYS A 87 5.24 12.50 18.65
C LYS A 87 4.37 13.74 18.49
N PHE A 88 3.91 14.03 17.28
CA PHE A 88 3.25 15.30 16.92
C PHE A 88 1.73 15.18 16.72
N GLY A 89 1.22 13.95 16.69
CA GLY A 89 -0.17 13.66 16.39
C GLY A 89 -0.38 13.22 14.94
N ARG A 90 -1.52 12.60 14.70
CA ARG A 90 -1.84 12.04 13.38
C ARG A 90 -2.39 13.08 12.42
N LYS A 91 -3.24 13.99 12.91
CA LYS A 91 -3.86 15.04 12.10
C LYS A 91 -2.86 15.99 11.42
N PRO A 92 -1.84 16.57 12.11
CA PRO A 92 -0.87 17.43 11.44
C PRO A 92 -0.14 16.72 10.30
N LEU A 93 0.31 15.49 10.53
CA LEU A 93 1.01 14.71 9.51
C LEU A 93 0.11 14.36 8.34
N PHE A 94 -1.17 14.01 8.61
CA PHE A 94 -2.18 13.72 7.61
C PHE A 94 -2.56 14.93 6.75
N MET A 95 -2.25 16.15 7.20
CA MET A 95 -2.38 17.37 6.41
C MET A 95 -1.09 17.71 5.67
N ILE A 96 0.07 17.48 6.30
CA ILE A 96 1.39 17.77 5.72
C ILE A 96 1.67 16.85 4.53
N ASP A 97 1.42 15.55 4.65
CA ASP A 97 1.63 14.59 3.56
C ASP A 97 0.81 14.96 2.32
N MET A 98 -0.45 15.32 2.51
CA MET A 98 -1.31 15.75 1.39
C MET A 98 -0.86 17.10 0.81
N GLY A 99 -0.36 18.02 1.64
CA GLY A 99 0.29 19.25 1.18
C GLY A 99 1.51 18.97 0.30
N ILE A 100 2.34 17.98 0.72
CA ILE A 100 3.48 17.51 -0.08
C ILE A 100 3.00 16.90 -1.40
N PHE A 101 1.92 16.11 -1.41
CA PHE A 101 1.35 15.58 -2.65
C PHE A 101 0.94 16.68 -3.61
N VAL A 102 0.25 17.72 -3.14
CA VAL A 102 -0.15 18.87 -3.98
C VAL A 102 1.08 19.54 -4.58
N LEU A 103 2.08 19.88 -3.75
CA LEU A 103 3.26 20.61 -4.20
C LEU A 103 4.14 19.76 -5.12
N ALA A 104 4.40 18.51 -4.77
CA ALA A 104 5.26 17.64 -5.55
C ALA A 104 4.57 17.20 -6.86
N SER A 105 3.25 16.94 -6.85
CA SER A 105 2.50 16.68 -8.08
C SER A 105 2.53 17.89 -9.02
N ALA A 106 2.33 19.10 -8.50
CA ALA A 106 2.43 20.32 -9.28
C ALA A 106 3.85 20.59 -9.80
N ALA A 107 4.88 20.25 -9.03
CA ALA A 107 6.26 20.39 -9.45
C ALA A 107 6.59 19.54 -10.69
N GLN A 108 5.90 18.41 -10.91
CA GLN A 108 6.11 17.56 -12.08
C GLN A 108 5.81 18.24 -13.43
N PHE A 109 5.00 19.30 -13.45
CA PHE A 109 4.77 20.10 -14.66
C PHE A 109 6.02 20.85 -15.14
N PHE A 110 6.97 21.11 -14.23
CA PHE A 110 8.13 21.98 -14.47
C PHE A 110 9.46 21.21 -14.46
N VAL A 111 9.43 19.89 -14.50
CA VAL A 111 10.63 19.05 -14.47
C VAL A 111 11.32 19.04 -15.82
N ASP A 112 12.61 19.38 -15.83
CA ASP A 112 13.45 19.44 -17.05
C ASP A 112 14.68 18.52 -17.00
N SER A 113 14.88 17.80 -15.89
CA SER A 113 16.02 16.89 -15.76
C SER A 113 15.65 15.59 -15.03
N PRO A 114 16.38 14.47 -15.30
CA PRO A 114 16.17 13.19 -14.64
C PRO A 114 16.30 13.29 -13.10
N LEU A 115 17.28 14.07 -12.64
CA LEU A 115 17.51 14.26 -11.19
C LEU A 115 16.34 14.99 -10.52
N GLN A 116 15.78 16.02 -11.16
CA GLN A 116 14.60 16.72 -10.63
C GLN A 116 13.42 15.77 -10.52
N LEU A 117 13.15 14.97 -11.57
CA LEU A 117 12.07 14.01 -11.54
C LEU A 117 12.26 12.95 -10.45
N PHE A 118 13.49 12.42 -10.32
CA PHE A 118 13.83 11.49 -9.26
C PHE A 118 13.56 12.07 -7.88
N LEU A 119 14.04 13.31 -7.60
CA LEU A 119 13.87 13.94 -6.29
C LEU A 119 12.39 14.26 -5.98
N VAL A 120 11.65 14.79 -6.94
CA VAL A 120 10.22 15.08 -6.78
C VAL A 120 9.45 13.79 -6.47
N ARG A 121 9.69 12.71 -7.19
CA ARG A 121 9.05 11.42 -6.95
C ARG A 121 9.51 10.75 -5.65
N LEU A 122 10.77 10.93 -5.25
CA LEU A 122 11.27 10.49 -3.95
C LEU A 122 10.49 11.17 -2.81
N VAL A 123 10.31 12.49 -2.91
CA VAL A 123 9.52 13.27 -1.92
C VAL A 123 8.06 12.82 -1.90
N MET A 124 7.45 12.57 -3.07
CA MET A 124 6.10 11.99 -3.15
C MET A 124 6.04 10.62 -2.46
N GLY A 125 7.06 9.78 -2.67
CA GLY A 125 7.16 8.49 -2.01
C GLY A 125 7.28 8.60 -0.47
N ILE A 126 8.01 9.58 0.03
CA ILE A 126 8.06 9.87 1.48
C ILE A 126 6.66 10.20 1.99
N ALA A 127 5.89 11.04 1.27
CA ALA A 127 4.52 11.37 1.64
C ALA A 127 3.60 10.13 1.61
N ILE A 128 3.71 9.23 0.60
CA ILE A 128 3.01 7.94 0.59
C ILE A 128 3.33 7.11 1.83
N GLY A 129 4.61 7.06 2.22
CA GLY A 129 5.03 6.35 3.42
C GLY A 129 4.42 6.91 4.70
N VAL A 130 4.34 8.22 4.82
CA VAL A 130 3.65 8.91 5.93
C VAL A 130 2.15 8.60 5.92
N GLU A 131 1.50 8.66 4.75
CA GLU A 131 0.09 8.31 4.56
C GLU A 131 -0.22 6.91 5.12
N TYR A 132 0.60 5.90 4.79
CA TYR A 132 0.41 4.53 5.28
C TYR A 132 0.52 4.43 6.81
N SER A 133 1.46 5.18 7.39
CA SER A 133 1.71 5.17 8.83
C SER A 133 0.65 5.92 9.64
N VAL A 134 -0.07 6.85 9.01
CA VAL A 134 -1.09 7.68 9.65
C VAL A 134 -2.49 7.22 9.29
N GLY A 135 -2.76 6.97 8.02
CA GLY A 135 -4.10 6.73 7.49
C GLY A 135 -4.71 5.42 7.98
N TRP A 136 -3.99 4.30 7.89
CA TRP A 136 -4.52 3.01 8.36
C TRP A 136 -4.78 2.97 9.86
N PRO A 137 -3.88 3.44 10.74
CA PRO A 137 -4.20 3.58 12.16
C PRO A 137 -5.40 4.49 12.40
N LEU A 138 -5.48 5.64 11.73
CA LEU A 138 -6.59 6.57 11.89
C LEU A 138 -7.93 5.92 11.51
N MET A 139 -7.98 5.18 10.37
CA MET A 139 -9.15 4.39 10.00
C MET A 139 -9.52 3.37 11.07
N SER A 140 -8.53 2.64 11.58
CA SER A 140 -8.72 1.60 12.58
C SER A 140 -9.29 2.15 13.89
N GLU A 141 -8.87 3.34 14.29
CA GLU A 141 -9.26 3.98 15.55
C GLU A 141 -10.68 4.51 15.56
N PHE A 142 -11.11 5.08 14.44
CA PHE A 142 -12.49 5.60 14.32
C PHE A 142 -13.50 4.55 13.84
N SER A 143 -13.03 3.38 13.39
CA SER A 143 -13.91 2.36 12.84
C SER A 143 -14.42 1.42 13.92
N PRO A 144 -15.75 1.16 13.97
CA PRO A 144 -16.29 0.11 14.83
C PRO A 144 -15.63 -1.24 14.56
N ALA A 145 -15.34 -2.04 15.60
CA ALA A 145 -14.63 -3.30 15.52
C ALA A 145 -15.21 -4.23 14.43
N ARG A 146 -16.55 -4.29 14.32
CA ARG A 146 -17.29 -5.10 13.31
C ARG A 146 -17.04 -4.71 11.85
N LEU A 147 -16.66 -3.44 11.58
CA LEU A 147 -16.48 -2.91 10.22
C LEU A 147 -15.01 -2.66 9.87
N ARG A 148 -14.11 -2.63 10.86
CA ARG A 148 -12.71 -2.25 10.73
C ARG A 148 -11.98 -3.01 9.60
N GLY A 149 -12.05 -4.33 9.61
CA GLY A 149 -11.42 -5.16 8.57
C GLY A 149 -11.96 -4.90 7.17
N ARG A 150 -13.28 -4.70 7.03
CA ARG A 150 -13.91 -4.39 5.75
C ARG A 150 -13.49 -3.03 5.23
N LEU A 151 -13.44 -2.01 6.08
CA LEU A 151 -13.05 -0.65 5.70
C LEU A 151 -11.57 -0.61 5.29
N LEU A 152 -10.69 -1.28 6.03
CA LEU A 152 -9.29 -1.43 5.64
C LEU A 152 -9.14 -2.19 4.31
N GLY A 153 -9.91 -3.25 4.09
CA GLY A 153 -9.91 -3.96 2.81
C GLY A 153 -10.31 -3.09 1.62
N VAL A 154 -11.28 -2.20 1.79
CA VAL A 154 -11.71 -1.25 0.74
C VAL A 154 -10.58 -0.27 0.38
N THR A 155 -9.75 0.16 1.34
CA THR A 155 -8.59 1.01 1.04
C THR A 155 -7.57 0.31 0.15
N VAL A 156 -7.32 -0.98 0.38
CA VAL A 156 -6.42 -1.78 -0.47
C VAL A 156 -6.97 -1.91 -1.89
N VAL A 157 -8.27 -2.21 -2.03
CA VAL A 157 -8.92 -2.25 -3.37
C VAL A 157 -8.78 -0.89 -4.07
N ALA A 158 -8.99 0.22 -3.36
CA ALA A 158 -8.87 1.57 -3.91
C ALA A 158 -7.46 1.85 -4.45
N TRP A 159 -6.42 1.37 -3.79
CA TRP A 159 -5.05 1.49 -4.27
C TRP A 159 -4.88 0.83 -5.66
N TYR A 160 -5.34 -0.41 -5.83
CA TYR A 160 -5.27 -1.11 -7.12
C TYR A 160 -6.14 -0.46 -8.19
N VAL A 161 -7.30 0.06 -7.82
CA VAL A 161 -8.17 0.84 -8.73
C VAL A 161 -7.47 2.13 -9.15
N GLY A 162 -6.80 2.83 -8.24
CA GLY A 162 -5.99 4.01 -8.55
C GLY A 162 -4.88 3.69 -9.55
N PHE A 163 -4.16 2.59 -9.33
CA PHE A 163 -3.13 2.12 -10.26
C PHE A 163 -3.70 1.78 -11.65
N MET A 164 -4.84 1.11 -11.71
CA MET A 164 -5.55 0.80 -12.96
C MET A 164 -6.01 2.09 -13.68
N VAL A 165 -6.57 3.05 -12.95
CA VAL A 165 -7.02 4.32 -13.54
C VAL A 165 -5.84 5.14 -14.06
N ALA A 166 -4.67 5.06 -13.42
CA ALA A 166 -3.44 5.67 -13.95
C ALA A 166 -3.08 5.11 -15.33
N PHE A 167 -3.12 3.79 -15.49
CA PHE A 167 -2.90 3.16 -16.81
C PHE A 167 -3.99 3.51 -17.82
N LEU A 168 -5.25 3.61 -17.40
CA LEU A 168 -6.34 4.04 -18.27
C LEU A 168 -6.13 5.49 -18.77
N VAL A 169 -5.84 6.41 -17.85
CA VAL A 169 -5.58 7.83 -18.17
C VAL A 169 -4.34 7.95 -19.06
N GLY A 170 -3.25 7.27 -18.70
CA GLY A 170 -2.03 7.24 -19.51
C GLY A 170 -2.30 6.70 -20.93
N TYR A 171 -2.98 5.55 -21.04
CA TYR A 171 -3.34 4.97 -22.32
C TYR A 171 -4.19 5.93 -23.19
N LEU A 172 -5.24 6.51 -22.62
CA LEU A 172 -6.12 7.41 -23.35
C LEU A 172 -5.38 8.68 -23.82
N LEU A 173 -4.61 9.29 -22.93
CA LEU A 173 -3.90 10.53 -23.24
C LEU A 173 -2.76 10.32 -24.25
N THR A 174 -1.98 9.25 -24.10
CA THR A 174 -0.87 8.97 -25.04
C THR A 174 -1.34 8.46 -26.39
N THR A 175 -2.50 7.77 -26.46
CA THR A 175 -2.99 7.18 -27.71
C THR A 175 -3.82 8.17 -28.54
N TYR A 176 -4.60 9.02 -27.91
CA TYR A 176 -5.58 9.88 -28.59
C TYR A 176 -5.23 11.37 -28.55
N THR A 177 -4.14 11.76 -27.86
CA THR A 177 -3.71 13.16 -27.76
C THR A 177 -2.18 13.25 -27.79
N ASP A 178 -1.68 14.41 -28.22
CA ASP A 178 -0.24 14.74 -28.20
C ASP A 178 0.19 15.40 -26.86
N VAL A 179 -0.40 14.96 -25.75
CA VAL A 179 -0.16 15.55 -24.43
C VAL A 179 1.23 15.17 -23.92
N ASN A 180 1.97 16.19 -23.45
CA ASN A 180 3.28 15.99 -22.84
C ASN A 180 3.17 15.12 -21.57
N TRP A 181 4.13 14.22 -21.35
CA TRP A 181 4.20 13.34 -20.20
C TRP A 181 4.14 14.07 -18.85
N ARG A 182 4.62 15.32 -18.79
CA ARG A 182 4.54 16.18 -17.61
C ARG A 182 3.10 16.43 -17.17
N ILE A 183 2.18 16.55 -18.11
CA ILE A 183 0.75 16.76 -17.84
C ILE A 183 0.15 15.45 -17.28
N ILE A 184 0.56 14.29 -17.79
CA ILE A 184 0.09 13.00 -17.31
C ILE A 184 0.54 12.80 -15.85
N LEU A 185 1.82 13.03 -15.54
CA LEU A 185 2.33 12.94 -14.17
C LEU A 185 1.71 14.00 -13.25
N GLY A 186 1.62 15.24 -13.72
CA GLY A 186 1.04 16.37 -12.97
C GLY A 186 -0.47 16.28 -12.76
N SER A 187 -1.19 15.42 -13.49
CA SER A 187 -2.64 15.24 -13.34
C SER A 187 -3.05 14.81 -11.92
N SER A 188 -2.16 14.14 -11.19
CA SER A 188 -2.33 13.79 -9.77
C SER A 188 -2.56 15.02 -8.87
N THR A 189 -2.15 16.23 -9.31
CA THR A 189 -2.37 17.48 -8.57
C THR A 189 -3.85 17.74 -8.31
N ILE A 190 -4.70 17.48 -9.30
CA ILE A 190 -6.15 17.72 -9.17
C ILE A 190 -6.73 16.86 -8.04
N LEU A 191 -6.39 15.57 -8.04
CA LEU A 191 -6.83 14.64 -7.00
C LEU A 191 -6.27 15.03 -5.62
N ALA A 192 -4.99 15.40 -5.56
CA ALA A 192 -4.33 15.82 -4.33
C ALA A 192 -5.00 17.07 -3.73
N VAL A 193 -5.33 18.08 -4.54
CA VAL A 193 -6.03 19.30 -4.08
C VAL A 193 -7.42 18.95 -3.56
N VAL A 194 -8.18 18.14 -4.27
CA VAL A 194 -9.52 17.71 -3.82
C VAL A 194 -9.44 17.00 -2.47
N LEU A 195 -8.49 16.08 -2.31
CA LEU A 195 -8.29 15.34 -1.06
C LEU A 195 -7.76 16.24 0.05
N PHE A 196 -6.85 17.16 -0.24
CA PHE A 196 -6.38 18.16 0.73
C PHE A 196 -7.54 18.94 1.32
N VAL A 197 -8.43 19.46 0.47
CA VAL A 197 -9.63 20.19 0.92
C VAL A 197 -10.57 19.26 1.68
N ALA A 198 -10.77 18.02 1.25
CA ALA A 198 -11.64 17.06 1.92
C ALA A 198 -11.15 16.66 3.33
N ARG A 199 -9.84 16.75 3.58
CA ARG A 199 -9.22 16.48 4.91
C ARG A 199 -9.39 17.63 5.90
N LEU A 200 -9.67 18.84 5.43
CA LEU A 200 -9.85 20.01 6.32
C LEU A 200 -10.94 19.75 7.34
N GLY A 201 -10.64 20.01 8.59
CA GLY A 201 -11.60 19.85 9.69
C GLY A 201 -11.79 18.41 10.21
N LEU A 202 -10.97 17.45 9.79
CA LEU A 202 -10.91 16.15 10.47
C LEU A 202 -10.34 16.30 11.89
N PRO A 203 -10.86 15.54 12.87
CA PRO A 203 -10.38 15.59 14.24
C PRO A 203 -9.01 14.90 14.39
N GLU A 204 -8.36 15.12 15.53
CA GLU A 204 -7.21 14.35 15.95
C GLU A 204 -7.63 12.94 16.45
N SER A 205 -6.68 12.01 16.48
CA SER A 205 -6.87 10.67 17.03
C SER A 205 -7.21 10.71 18.53
N PRO A 206 -8.33 10.12 18.98
CA PRO A 206 -8.64 10.04 20.41
C PRO A 206 -7.60 9.19 21.16
N ARG A 207 -7.04 8.13 20.57
CA ARG A 207 -5.99 7.30 21.20
C ARG A 207 -4.70 8.09 21.40
N TRP A 208 -4.29 8.86 20.39
CA TRP A 208 -3.11 9.71 20.53
C TRP A 208 -3.30 10.77 21.63
N LEU A 209 -4.45 11.45 21.65
CA LEU A 209 -4.78 12.44 22.68
C LEU A 209 -4.75 11.83 24.09
N TRP A 210 -5.26 10.60 24.23
CA TRP A 210 -5.23 9.86 25.48
C TRP A 210 -3.79 9.60 25.95
N ASN A 211 -2.95 9.11 25.04
CA ASN A 211 -1.54 8.78 25.32
C ASN A 211 -0.68 10.01 25.70
N VAL A 212 -1.00 11.18 25.16
CA VAL A 212 -0.30 12.44 25.54
C VAL A 212 -0.92 13.15 26.73
N GLY A 213 -1.89 12.53 27.42
CA GLY A 213 -2.51 13.04 28.63
C GLY A 213 -3.66 14.03 28.45
N ARG A 214 -4.08 14.32 27.19
CA ARG A 214 -5.23 15.21 26.86
C ARG A 214 -6.56 14.43 26.91
N LYS A 215 -6.83 13.83 28.07
CA LYS A 215 -7.92 12.85 28.24
C LYS A 215 -9.32 13.43 28.00
N ASP A 216 -9.58 14.65 28.45
CA ASP A 216 -10.89 15.30 28.29
C ASP A 216 -11.21 15.58 26.80
N GLU A 217 -10.20 16.00 26.04
CA GLU A 217 -10.33 16.16 24.59
C GLU A 217 -10.54 14.82 23.87
N ALA A 218 -9.80 13.78 24.28
CA ALA A 218 -9.96 12.44 23.75
C ALA A 218 -11.41 11.95 23.94
N ARG A 219 -11.96 12.09 25.15
CA ARG A 219 -13.35 11.75 25.45
C ARG A 219 -14.33 12.57 24.62
N GLY A 220 -14.09 13.88 24.48
CA GLY A 220 -14.94 14.77 23.68
C GLY A 220 -15.00 14.35 22.21
N ILE A 221 -13.86 14.01 21.61
CA ILE A 221 -13.77 13.54 20.22
C ILE A 221 -14.44 12.18 20.07
N ALA A 222 -14.16 11.23 20.98
CA ALA A 222 -14.75 9.92 20.93
C ALA A 222 -16.28 9.97 21.07
N HIS A 223 -16.82 10.71 22.04
CA HIS A 223 -18.26 10.95 22.18
C HIS A 223 -18.91 11.53 20.92
N ARG A 224 -18.20 12.41 20.23
CA ARG A 224 -18.70 13.09 19.04
C ARG A 224 -18.69 12.21 17.79
N TYR A 225 -17.71 11.32 17.65
CA TYR A 225 -17.42 10.67 16.37
C TYR A 225 -17.47 9.14 16.41
N MET A 226 -17.25 8.48 17.57
CA MET A 226 -17.26 7.02 17.69
C MET A 226 -18.67 6.49 17.99
N GLU A 227 -18.97 5.28 17.49
CA GLU A 227 -20.33 4.72 17.59
C GLU A 227 -20.67 4.17 18.97
N SER A 228 -19.71 3.55 19.69
CA SER A 228 -19.97 2.84 20.95
C SER A 228 -19.09 3.31 22.10
N ALA A 229 -19.60 3.12 23.34
CA ALA A 229 -18.82 3.31 24.56
C ALA A 229 -17.74 2.21 24.73
N GLU A 230 -17.97 1.02 24.18
CA GLU A 230 -17.01 -0.09 24.17
C GLU A 230 -15.73 0.26 23.38
N ASP A 231 -15.85 1.04 22.30
CA ASP A 231 -14.69 1.53 21.56
C ASP A 231 -13.84 2.51 22.43
N MET A 232 -14.43 3.15 23.43
CA MET A 232 -13.72 4.00 24.40
C MET A 232 -13.04 3.19 25.51
N ASP A 233 -13.69 2.14 26.02
CA ASP A 233 -13.09 1.23 27.00
C ASP A 233 -11.79 0.61 26.45
N ASP A 234 -11.78 0.27 25.15
CA ASP A 234 -10.57 -0.18 24.45
C ASP A 234 -9.45 0.88 24.47
N VAL A 235 -9.79 2.17 24.37
CA VAL A 235 -8.81 3.28 24.42
C VAL A 235 -8.27 3.47 25.85
N GLU A 236 -9.11 3.31 26.86
CA GLU A 236 -8.76 3.54 28.27
C GLU A 236 -7.94 2.40 28.89
N HIS A 237 -8.14 1.16 28.42
CA HIS A 237 -7.54 -0.05 29.01
C HIS A 237 -6.47 -0.71 28.14
N GLU A 238 -6.12 -0.12 26.98
CA GLU A 238 -5.04 -0.64 26.14
C GLU A 238 -3.67 -0.43 26.82
N ASP A 239 -3.26 -1.41 27.58
CA ASP A 239 -1.90 -1.48 28.14
C ASP A 239 -0.93 -1.81 26.99
N THR A 240 -0.41 -0.79 26.34
CA THR A 240 0.58 -0.93 25.28
C THR A 240 1.92 -1.28 25.92
N GLY A 241 2.14 -2.56 26.19
CA GLY A 241 3.47 -3.08 26.50
C GLY A 241 4.47 -2.56 25.47
N LYS A 242 5.59 -1.99 25.94
CA LYS A 242 6.63 -1.44 25.06
C LYS A 242 7.39 -2.58 24.39
N GLY A 243 6.86 -3.07 23.27
CA GLY A 243 7.58 -4.01 22.41
C GLY A 243 8.88 -3.38 21.89
N THR A 244 9.93 -4.17 21.80
CA THR A 244 11.22 -3.72 21.25
C THR A 244 11.51 -4.44 19.94
N ILE A 245 12.27 -3.79 19.06
CA ILE A 245 12.69 -4.38 17.76
C ILE A 245 13.43 -5.71 17.97
N GLY A 246 14.17 -5.86 19.09
CA GLY A 246 14.85 -7.11 19.41
C GLY A 246 13.90 -8.31 19.60
N MET A 247 12.66 -8.09 20.03
CA MET A 247 11.67 -9.15 20.20
C MET A 247 11.29 -9.81 18.86
N LEU A 248 11.36 -9.08 17.74
CA LEU A 248 11.09 -9.63 16.42
C LEU A 248 12.06 -10.76 16.04
N PHE A 249 13.29 -10.71 16.56
CA PHE A 249 14.37 -11.67 16.29
C PHE A 249 14.56 -12.68 17.43
N SER A 250 13.68 -12.69 18.41
CA SER A 250 13.68 -13.67 19.49
C SER A 250 13.39 -15.08 18.96
N ARG A 251 13.72 -16.12 19.76
CA ARG A 251 13.40 -17.52 19.41
C ARG A 251 11.92 -17.75 19.13
N GLU A 252 11.06 -16.98 19.77
CA GLU A 252 9.60 -17.10 19.64
C GLU A 252 9.06 -16.48 18.35
N HIS A 253 9.66 -15.38 17.86
CA HIS A 253 9.06 -14.57 16.79
C HIS A 253 9.83 -14.55 15.47
N TRP A 254 11.07 -15.09 15.42
CA TRP A 254 11.89 -15.02 14.22
C TRP A 254 11.25 -15.68 12.99
N ARG A 255 10.48 -16.77 13.19
CA ARG A 255 9.78 -17.48 12.09
C ARG A 255 8.67 -16.59 11.52
N ALA A 256 7.87 -15.94 12.37
CA ALA A 256 6.83 -15.01 11.96
C ALA A 256 7.45 -13.81 11.23
N THR A 257 8.56 -13.26 11.75
CA THR A 257 9.29 -12.14 11.15
C THR A 257 9.87 -12.52 9.80
N LEU A 258 10.52 -13.67 9.70
CA LEU A 258 11.08 -14.18 8.44
C LEU A 258 9.98 -14.39 7.41
N PHE A 259 8.91 -15.10 7.80
CA PHE A 259 7.81 -15.42 6.88
C PHE A 259 7.13 -14.14 6.39
N THR A 260 6.67 -13.26 7.26
CA THR A 260 5.93 -12.06 6.87
C THR A 260 6.78 -11.13 6.02
N SER A 261 8.06 -10.96 6.36
CA SER A 261 8.99 -10.10 5.62
C SER A 261 9.31 -10.67 4.23
N MET A 262 9.68 -11.95 4.14
CA MET A 262 10.05 -12.56 2.87
C MET A 262 8.84 -12.85 1.98
N PHE A 263 7.69 -13.20 2.58
CA PHE A 263 6.45 -13.33 1.85
C PHE A 263 6.09 -12.01 1.15
N TRP A 264 6.13 -10.90 1.89
CA TRP A 264 5.82 -9.59 1.31
C TRP A 264 6.88 -9.14 0.30
N PHE A 265 8.16 -9.29 0.62
CA PHE A 265 9.25 -8.99 -0.32
C PHE A 265 9.09 -9.71 -1.65
N CYS A 266 8.94 -11.04 -1.63
CA CYS A 266 8.84 -11.86 -2.83
C CYS A 266 7.52 -11.68 -3.60
N ALA A 267 6.45 -11.25 -2.91
CA ALA A 267 5.18 -10.95 -3.56
C ALA A 267 5.24 -9.65 -4.37
N VAL A 268 5.82 -8.59 -3.79
CA VAL A 268 5.80 -7.26 -4.42
C VAL A 268 6.96 -7.02 -5.39
N ALA A 269 8.10 -7.68 -5.23
CA ALA A 269 9.27 -7.47 -6.08
C ALA A 269 8.96 -7.72 -7.58
N PRO A 270 8.48 -8.90 -8.01
CA PRO A 270 8.11 -9.11 -9.41
C PRO A 270 6.89 -8.28 -9.83
N TYR A 271 5.93 -8.04 -8.91
CA TYR A 271 4.73 -7.26 -9.20
C TYR A 271 5.06 -5.81 -9.59
N PHE A 272 5.83 -5.11 -8.76
CA PHE A 272 6.19 -3.71 -9.05
C PHE A 272 7.12 -3.56 -10.25
N ALA A 273 8.09 -4.46 -10.42
CA ALA A 273 8.96 -4.45 -11.57
C ALA A 273 8.17 -4.62 -12.87
N ILE A 274 7.40 -5.69 -13.01
CA ILE A 274 6.61 -6.00 -14.20
C ILE A 274 5.48 -4.97 -14.37
N GLY A 275 4.78 -4.61 -13.30
CA GLY A 275 3.65 -3.68 -13.34
C GLY A 275 4.06 -2.27 -13.75
N THR A 276 5.18 -1.76 -13.25
CA THR A 276 5.70 -0.43 -13.62
C THR A 276 6.16 -0.38 -15.06
N PHE A 277 6.83 -1.41 -15.54
CA PHE A 277 7.32 -1.51 -16.92
C PHE A 277 6.44 -2.39 -17.81
N ALA A 278 5.15 -2.52 -17.48
CA ALA A 278 4.24 -3.43 -18.18
C ALA A 278 4.20 -3.18 -19.69
N ALA A 279 4.16 -1.92 -20.12
CA ALA A 279 4.17 -1.56 -21.54
C ALA A 279 5.46 -2.05 -22.23
N SER A 280 6.63 -1.68 -21.71
CA SER A 280 7.93 -2.05 -22.28
C SER A 280 8.19 -3.56 -22.25
N VAL A 281 7.77 -4.23 -21.16
CA VAL A 281 7.89 -5.69 -21.06
C VAL A 281 7.05 -6.40 -22.12
N LEU A 282 5.80 -5.99 -22.31
CA LEU A 282 4.90 -6.58 -23.30
C LEU A 282 5.37 -6.31 -24.73
N GLU A 283 5.84 -5.08 -25.00
CA GLU A 283 6.43 -4.71 -26.29
C GLU A 283 7.69 -5.51 -26.61
N SER A 284 8.52 -5.81 -25.62
CA SER A 284 9.69 -6.68 -25.79
C SER A 284 9.33 -8.12 -26.21
N TYR A 285 8.11 -8.56 -25.95
CA TYR A 285 7.55 -9.82 -26.46
C TYR A 285 6.76 -9.68 -27.77
N GLY A 286 6.77 -8.49 -28.38
CA GLY A 286 6.18 -8.25 -29.70
C GLY A 286 4.70 -7.83 -29.68
N LEU A 287 4.16 -7.37 -28.56
CA LEU A 287 2.83 -6.76 -28.53
C LEU A 287 2.88 -5.35 -29.13
N SER A 288 1.97 -5.06 -30.04
CA SER A 288 1.87 -3.76 -30.73
C SER A 288 1.33 -2.63 -29.84
N SER A 289 0.72 -2.94 -28.70
CA SER A 289 0.16 -1.98 -27.74
C SER A 289 0.46 -2.42 -26.33
N GLY A 290 1.66 -2.14 -25.86
CA GLY A 290 2.09 -2.45 -24.49
C GLY A 290 1.27 -1.74 -23.42
N LEU A 291 0.87 -0.48 -23.67
CA LEU A 291 0.01 0.28 -22.74
C LEU A 291 -1.37 -0.34 -22.54
N ALA A 292 -2.02 -0.82 -23.63
CA ALA A 292 -3.29 -1.54 -23.53
C ALA A 292 -3.14 -2.84 -22.73
N GLY A 293 -2.03 -3.55 -22.93
CA GLY A 293 -1.68 -4.72 -22.14
C GLY A 293 -1.47 -4.38 -20.66
N GLY A 294 -0.75 -3.30 -20.37
CA GLY A 294 -0.55 -2.79 -19.00
C GLY A 294 -1.86 -2.40 -18.30
N LEU A 295 -2.79 -1.80 -19.02
CA LEU A 295 -4.15 -1.54 -18.53
C LEU A 295 -4.86 -2.86 -18.20
N GLY A 296 -4.76 -3.87 -19.06
CA GLY A 296 -5.31 -5.20 -18.81
C GLY A 296 -4.73 -5.85 -17.55
N LEU A 297 -3.40 -5.79 -17.38
CA LEU A 297 -2.72 -6.31 -16.19
C LEU A 297 -3.23 -5.65 -14.91
N SER A 298 -3.30 -4.32 -14.90
CA SER A 298 -3.75 -3.57 -13.72
C SER A 298 -5.24 -3.79 -13.40
N ALA A 299 -6.09 -3.95 -14.43
CA ALA A 299 -7.50 -4.30 -14.24
C ALA A 299 -7.67 -5.70 -13.62
N LEU A 300 -6.92 -6.69 -14.12
CA LEU A 300 -6.93 -8.05 -13.58
C LEU A 300 -6.34 -8.09 -12.15
N ALA A 301 -5.33 -7.28 -11.85
CA ALA A 301 -4.82 -7.12 -10.48
C ALA A 301 -5.91 -6.63 -9.53
N ALA A 302 -6.62 -5.56 -9.89
CA ALA A 302 -7.73 -5.04 -9.10
C ALA A 302 -8.84 -6.09 -8.89
N ALA A 303 -9.18 -6.84 -9.95
CA ALA A 303 -10.13 -7.94 -9.85
C ALA A 303 -9.64 -9.06 -8.92
N GLY A 304 -8.36 -9.44 -9.00
CA GLY A 304 -7.74 -10.46 -8.13
C GLY A 304 -7.81 -10.09 -6.65
N VAL A 305 -7.52 -8.83 -6.32
CA VAL A 305 -7.68 -8.31 -4.94
C VAL A 305 -9.13 -8.38 -4.49
N ALA A 306 -10.07 -7.90 -5.31
CA ALA A 306 -11.50 -7.90 -4.97
C ALA A 306 -12.01 -9.33 -4.70
N VAL A 307 -11.65 -10.28 -5.57
CA VAL A 307 -11.99 -11.70 -5.40
C VAL A 307 -11.39 -12.28 -4.12
N THR A 308 -10.12 -11.97 -3.84
CA THR A 308 -9.46 -12.47 -2.63
C THR A 308 -10.11 -11.93 -1.37
N VAL A 309 -10.44 -10.64 -1.31
CA VAL A 309 -11.16 -10.04 -0.17
C VAL A 309 -12.50 -10.73 0.09
N LEU A 310 -13.21 -11.16 -0.97
CA LEU A 310 -14.48 -11.89 -0.84
C LEU A 310 -14.29 -13.36 -0.41
N LEU A 311 -13.17 -13.96 -0.71
CA LEU A 311 -12.90 -15.38 -0.49
C LEU A 311 -12.08 -15.67 0.78
N ILE A 312 -11.33 -14.71 1.30
CA ILE A 312 -10.35 -14.92 2.37
C ILE A 312 -10.91 -15.62 3.60
N ASP A 313 -12.13 -15.26 4.01
CA ASP A 313 -12.77 -15.86 5.17
C ASP A 313 -13.46 -17.21 4.88
N LYS A 314 -13.71 -17.49 3.61
CA LYS A 314 -14.34 -18.75 3.18
C LYS A 314 -13.32 -19.84 2.87
N VAL A 315 -12.24 -19.48 2.20
CA VAL A 315 -11.24 -20.43 1.68
C VAL A 315 -10.08 -20.64 2.67
N GLY A 316 -9.66 -19.59 3.33
CA GLY A 316 -8.51 -19.60 4.25
C GLY A 316 -7.26 -18.95 3.63
N ARG A 317 -6.33 -18.56 4.51
CA ARG A 317 -5.17 -17.74 4.11
C ARG A 317 -4.12 -18.57 3.37
N ARG A 318 -3.78 -19.73 3.90
CA ARG A 318 -2.76 -20.63 3.33
C ARG A 318 -3.15 -21.13 1.94
N VAL A 319 -4.42 -21.48 1.75
CA VAL A 319 -4.95 -21.99 0.48
C VAL A 319 -4.91 -20.93 -0.63
N LEU A 320 -5.12 -19.66 -0.28
CA LEU A 320 -5.01 -18.56 -1.24
C LEU A 320 -3.54 -18.19 -1.54
N THR A 321 -2.66 -18.35 -0.57
CA THR A 321 -1.25 -17.92 -0.67
C THR A 321 -0.38 -18.91 -1.42
N VAL A 322 -0.29 -20.14 -0.93
CA VAL A 322 0.73 -21.10 -1.39
C VAL A 322 0.53 -21.54 -2.83
N PRO A 323 -0.65 -22.02 -3.26
CA PRO A 323 -0.87 -22.38 -4.66
C PRO A 323 -0.71 -21.20 -5.61
N GLY A 324 -1.15 -19.99 -5.19
CA GLY A 324 -1.00 -18.77 -5.98
C GLY A 324 0.45 -18.40 -6.25
N GLN A 325 1.32 -18.51 -5.25
CA GLN A 325 2.75 -18.26 -5.42
C GLN A 325 3.43 -19.29 -6.33
N TRP A 326 3.13 -20.58 -6.18
CA TRP A 326 3.64 -21.61 -7.09
C TRP A 326 3.19 -21.39 -8.53
N LEU A 327 1.92 -21.01 -8.73
CA LEU A 327 1.39 -20.71 -10.07
C LEU A 327 2.11 -19.48 -10.67
N CYS A 328 2.31 -18.41 -9.92
CA CYS A 328 3.05 -17.24 -10.39
C CYS A 328 4.51 -17.58 -10.72
N THR A 329 5.16 -18.41 -9.90
CA THR A 329 6.51 -18.90 -10.17
C THR A 329 6.56 -19.68 -11.49
N ALA A 330 5.64 -20.61 -11.70
CA ALA A 330 5.55 -21.40 -12.94
C ALA A 330 5.30 -20.52 -14.17
N ILE A 331 4.38 -19.56 -14.06
CA ILE A 331 4.08 -18.62 -15.15
C ILE A 331 5.33 -17.83 -15.54
N LEU A 332 6.03 -17.22 -14.59
CA LEU A 332 7.24 -16.44 -14.88
C LEU A 332 8.36 -17.32 -15.45
N ALA A 333 8.51 -18.53 -14.97
CA ALA A 333 9.47 -19.49 -15.50
C ALA A 333 9.13 -19.88 -16.95
N VAL A 334 7.87 -20.16 -17.26
CA VAL A 334 7.40 -20.45 -18.63
C VAL A 334 7.66 -19.25 -19.55
N ILE A 335 7.31 -18.04 -19.15
CA ILE A 335 7.57 -16.82 -19.94
C ILE A 335 9.07 -16.64 -20.19
N GLY A 336 9.90 -16.87 -19.19
CA GLY A 336 11.36 -16.70 -19.30
C GLY A 336 12.05 -17.77 -20.16
N LEU A 337 11.54 -19.00 -20.16
CA LEU A 337 12.11 -20.13 -20.93
C LEU A 337 11.60 -20.21 -22.37
N TRP A 338 10.43 -19.67 -22.64
CA TRP A 338 9.79 -19.79 -23.96
C TRP A 338 10.13 -18.60 -24.87
N ALA A 339 11.34 -18.59 -25.40
CA ALA A 339 11.88 -17.50 -26.24
C ALA A 339 11.07 -17.21 -27.52
N GLY A 340 10.29 -18.16 -28.04
CA GLY A 340 9.46 -18.02 -29.25
C GLY A 340 7.97 -18.00 -28.96
N ALA A 341 7.55 -17.63 -27.74
CA ALA A 341 6.14 -17.63 -27.38
C ALA A 341 5.35 -16.61 -28.21
N PRO A 342 4.16 -16.99 -28.71
CA PRO A 342 3.26 -16.01 -29.37
C PRO A 342 2.94 -14.85 -28.42
N PRO A 343 3.00 -13.58 -28.88
CA PRO A 343 2.75 -12.40 -28.03
C PRO A 343 1.44 -12.48 -27.23
N VAL A 344 0.37 -12.97 -27.87
CA VAL A 344 -0.94 -13.13 -27.21
C VAL A 344 -0.89 -14.13 -26.05
N MET A 345 -0.10 -15.22 -26.19
CA MET A 345 0.06 -16.21 -25.12
C MET A 345 0.81 -15.61 -23.94
N VAL A 346 1.86 -14.84 -24.21
CA VAL A 346 2.61 -14.11 -23.17
C VAL A 346 1.70 -13.13 -22.44
N LEU A 347 0.86 -12.39 -23.18
CA LEU A 347 -0.14 -11.49 -22.56
C LEU A 347 -1.08 -12.26 -21.64
N ILE A 348 -1.64 -13.39 -22.08
CA ILE A 348 -2.54 -14.22 -21.26
C ILE A 348 -1.84 -14.67 -19.99
N LEU A 349 -0.60 -15.15 -20.09
CA LEU A 349 0.18 -15.56 -18.93
C LEU A 349 0.42 -14.40 -17.94
N PHE A 350 0.77 -13.22 -18.44
CA PHE A 350 0.89 -12.03 -17.58
C PHE A 350 -0.44 -11.58 -16.96
N LEU A 351 -1.55 -11.70 -17.68
CA LEU A 351 -2.89 -11.39 -17.13
C LEU A 351 -3.22 -12.34 -15.96
N VAL A 352 -2.97 -13.65 -16.14
CA VAL A 352 -3.16 -14.64 -15.06
C VAL A 352 -2.20 -14.37 -13.89
N PHE A 353 -0.93 -14.09 -14.19
CA PHE A 353 0.06 -13.69 -13.17
C PHE A 353 -0.43 -12.48 -12.37
N SER A 354 -0.89 -11.43 -13.04
CA SER A 354 -1.33 -10.19 -12.39
C SER A 354 -2.52 -10.42 -11.47
N PHE A 355 -3.53 -11.17 -11.94
CA PHE A 355 -4.70 -11.55 -11.14
C PHE A 355 -4.32 -12.34 -9.89
N VAL A 356 -3.53 -13.39 -10.05
CA VAL A 356 -3.17 -14.29 -8.95
C VAL A 356 -2.20 -13.63 -7.98
N ASN A 357 -1.19 -12.91 -8.50
CA ASN A 357 -0.20 -12.22 -7.67
C ASN A 357 -0.86 -11.15 -6.80
N ALA A 358 -1.67 -10.27 -7.38
CA ALA A 358 -2.40 -9.24 -6.63
C ALA A 358 -3.37 -9.86 -5.62
N GLY A 359 -3.99 -10.98 -5.97
CA GLY A 359 -4.86 -11.74 -5.07
C GLY A 359 -4.12 -12.13 -3.78
N TYR A 360 -3.06 -12.92 -3.85
CA TYR A 360 -2.35 -13.34 -2.63
C TYR A 360 -1.54 -12.19 -2.00
N ASN A 361 -1.17 -11.16 -2.76
CA ASN A 361 -0.52 -9.98 -2.21
C ASN A 361 -1.43 -9.24 -1.20
N THR A 362 -2.74 -9.35 -1.31
CA THR A 362 -3.69 -8.84 -0.30
C THR A 362 -3.40 -9.41 1.10
N LEU A 363 -2.88 -10.63 1.18
CA LEU A 363 -2.58 -11.31 2.45
C LEU A 363 -1.30 -10.79 3.14
N THR A 364 -0.50 -9.98 2.45
CA THR A 364 0.71 -9.37 3.02
C THR A 364 0.38 -8.40 4.16
N SER A 365 -0.80 -7.79 4.14
CA SER A 365 -1.30 -6.94 5.22
C SER A 365 -2.03 -7.74 6.31
N VAL A 366 -2.54 -8.92 5.99
CA VAL A 366 -3.33 -9.76 6.90
C VAL A 366 -2.43 -10.58 7.83
N TYR A 367 -1.47 -11.31 7.26
CA TYR A 367 -0.59 -12.19 8.04
C TYR A 367 0.16 -11.48 9.18
N PRO A 368 0.79 -10.32 9.00
CA PRO A 368 1.46 -9.66 10.11
C PRO A 368 0.50 -9.28 11.24
N GLY A 369 -0.73 -8.87 10.88
CA GLY A 369 -1.77 -8.55 11.86
C GLY A 369 -2.25 -9.76 12.68
N GLU A 370 -2.17 -10.96 12.12
CA GLU A 370 -2.64 -12.21 12.74
C GLU A 370 -1.52 -12.99 13.46
N LEU A 371 -0.25 -12.83 13.04
CA LEU A 371 0.88 -13.64 13.55
C LEU A 371 1.62 -13.00 14.71
N PHE A 372 1.68 -11.68 14.77
CA PHE A 372 2.38 -11.00 15.85
C PHE A 372 1.45 -10.75 17.05
N PRO A 373 1.93 -11.00 18.30
CA PRO A 373 1.20 -10.61 19.50
C PRO A 373 1.04 -9.08 19.55
N THR A 374 0.04 -8.61 20.30
CA THR A 374 -0.36 -7.20 20.33
C THR A 374 0.79 -6.24 20.63
N GLU A 375 1.71 -6.64 21.53
CA GLU A 375 2.84 -5.85 22.00
C GLU A 375 3.83 -5.47 20.88
N ILE A 376 4.03 -6.36 19.88
CA ILE A 376 4.99 -6.17 18.78
C ILE A 376 4.34 -6.17 17.40
N ARG A 377 3.00 -6.25 17.31
CA ARG A 377 2.26 -6.32 16.04
C ARG A 377 2.55 -5.14 15.13
N GLY A 378 2.54 -3.93 15.66
CA GLY A 378 2.86 -2.72 14.91
C GLY A 378 4.30 -2.72 14.39
N LEU A 379 5.26 -3.12 15.25
CA LEU A 379 6.67 -3.24 14.87
C LEU A 379 6.89 -4.32 13.81
N GLY A 380 6.28 -5.50 13.97
CA GLY A 380 6.39 -6.61 13.02
C GLY A 380 5.80 -6.28 11.65
N THR A 381 4.63 -5.66 11.64
CA THR A 381 3.98 -5.20 10.40
C THR A 381 4.83 -4.13 9.71
N GLY A 382 5.31 -3.14 10.46
CA GLY A 382 6.16 -2.07 9.93
C GLY A 382 7.49 -2.59 9.38
N PHE A 383 8.13 -3.54 10.09
CA PHE A 383 9.36 -4.18 9.63
C PHE A 383 9.16 -4.97 8.33
N ALA A 384 8.12 -5.80 8.25
CA ALA A 384 7.80 -6.56 7.05
C ALA A 384 7.48 -5.63 5.86
N ALA A 385 6.74 -4.54 6.10
CA ALA A 385 6.48 -3.52 5.11
C ALA A 385 7.76 -2.84 4.61
N ALA A 386 8.69 -2.47 5.50
CA ALA A 386 9.97 -1.88 5.12
C ALA A 386 10.80 -2.83 4.27
N VAL A 387 10.93 -4.11 4.66
CA VAL A 387 11.63 -5.13 3.88
C VAL A 387 10.99 -5.29 2.50
N SER A 388 9.66 -5.25 2.41
CA SER A 388 8.96 -5.34 1.13
C SER A 388 9.32 -4.19 0.18
N ARG A 389 9.51 -2.97 0.69
CA ARG A 389 9.90 -1.80 -0.13
C ARG A 389 11.31 -1.92 -0.69
N VAL A 390 12.21 -2.57 0.04
CA VAL A 390 13.54 -2.92 -0.51
C VAL A 390 13.37 -3.85 -1.72
N GLY A 391 12.53 -4.88 -1.61
CA GLY A 391 12.24 -5.79 -2.72
C GLY A 391 11.62 -5.09 -3.93
N ALA A 392 10.56 -4.32 -3.70
CA ALA A 392 9.87 -3.58 -4.75
C ALA A 392 10.79 -2.57 -5.44
N GLY A 393 11.52 -1.75 -4.66
CA GLY A 393 12.43 -0.75 -5.19
C GLY A 393 13.60 -1.34 -5.95
N ALA A 394 14.27 -2.37 -5.39
CA ALA A 394 15.38 -3.04 -6.04
C ALA A 394 14.96 -3.73 -7.35
N ALA A 395 13.84 -4.47 -7.35
CA ALA A 395 13.35 -5.15 -8.54
C ALA A 395 12.92 -4.16 -9.64
N THR A 396 12.26 -3.07 -9.27
CA THR A 396 11.86 -2.01 -10.20
C THR A 396 13.10 -1.30 -10.80
N PHE A 397 14.10 -1.00 -9.95
CA PHE A 397 15.35 -0.39 -10.41
C PHE A 397 16.12 -1.30 -11.36
N LEU A 398 16.25 -2.59 -11.02
CA LEU A 398 17.07 -3.53 -11.76
C LEU A 398 16.42 -4.02 -13.06
N LEU A 399 15.10 -3.91 -13.23
CA LEU A 399 14.41 -4.49 -14.38
C LEU A 399 14.92 -3.93 -15.72
N PRO A 400 14.97 -2.60 -15.99
CA PRO A 400 15.44 -2.08 -17.27
C PRO A 400 16.92 -2.43 -17.51
N VAL A 401 17.78 -2.37 -16.48
CA VAL A 401 19.19 -2.75 -16.56
C VAL A 401 19.36 -4.24 -16.90
N SER A 402 18.53 -5.08 -16.30
CA SER A 402 18.55 -6.53 -16.55
C SER A 402 18.07 -6.86 -17.96
N VAL A 403 17.00 -6.19 -18.42
CA VAL A 403 16.46 -6.40 -19.77
C VAL A 403 17.46 -5.96 -20.83
N SER A 404 18.15 -4.83 -20.65
CA SER A 404 19.15 -4.35 -21.61
C SER A 404 20.42 -5.19 -21.64
N SER A 405 20.86 -5.74 -20.50
CA SER A 405 22.12 -6.49 -20.39
C SER A 405 21.98 -8.00 -20.65
N LEU A 406 20.89 -8.60 -20.19
CA LEU A 406 20.66 -10.05 -20.24
C LEU A 406 19.56 -10.46 -21.22
N GLY A 407 18.69 -9.49 -21.60
CA GLY A 407 17.46 -9.76 -22.34
C GLY A 407 16.27 -10.08 -21.46
N ILE A 408 15.07 -10.05 -22.08
CA ILE A 408 13.80 -10.18 -21.34
C ILE A 408 13.61 -11.59 -20.75
N GLY A 409 14.00 -12.66 -21.44
CA GLY A 409 13.82 -14.03 -20.96
C GLY A 409 14.57 -14.31 -19.65
N PRO A 410 15.91 -14.12 -19.58
CA PRO A 410 16.66 -14.25 -18.33
C PRO A 410 16.17 -13.33 -17.22
N THR A 411 15.71 -12.12 -17.54
CA THR A 411 15.11 -11.21 -16.56
C THR A 411 13.84 -11.79 -15.94
N MET A 412 12.98 -12.42 -16.73
CA MET A 412 11.79 -13.12 -16.20
C MET A 412 12.17 -14.37 -15.38
N LEU A 413 13.27 -15.06 -15.71
CA LEU A 413 13.78 -16.15 -14.86
C LEU A 413 14.31 -15.66 -13.51
N ILE A 414 14.94 -14.48 -13.45
CA ILE A 414 15.33 -13.86 -12.18
C ILE A 414 14.06 -13.56 -11.34
N ALA A 415 13.04 -12.99 -11.96
CA ALA A 415 11.75 -12.74 -11.30
C ALA A 415 11.09 -14.03 -10.81
N ALA A 416 11.15 -15.12 -11.63
CA ALA A 416 10.70 -16.45 -11.25
C ALA A 416 11.49 -17.00 -10.06
N GLY A 417 12.80 -16.76 -10.00
CA GLY A 417 13.67 -17.16 -8.88
C GLY A 417 13.26 -16.48 -7.57
N VAL A 418 12.96 -15.18 -7.61
CA VAL A 418 12.43 -14.44 -6.45
C VAL A 418 11.07 -15.00 -6.02
N ALA A 419 10.17 -15.25 -6.97
CA ALA A 419 8.85 -15.83 -6.68
C ALA A 419 8.99 -17.26 -6.10
N LEU A 420 9.95 -18.07 -6.60
CA LEU A 420 10.25 -19.41 -6.10
C LEU A 420 10.69 -19.40 -4.63
N VAL A 421 11.57 -18.47 -4.26
CA VAL A 421 11.97 -18.29 -2.85
C VAL A 421 10.75 -17.99 -1.98
N GLY A 422 9.89 -17.09 -2.43
CA GLY A 422 8.62 -16.76 -1.74
C GLY A 422 7.70 -17.97 -1.60
N ALA A 423 7.50 -18.73 -2.69
CA ALA A 423 6.66 -19.92 -2.70
C ALA A 423 7.20 -21.03 -1.77
N ALA A 424 8.51 -21.30 -1.81
CA ALA A 424 9.16 -22.29 -0.97
C ALA A 424 9.06 -21.92 0.53
N LEU A 425 9.35 -20.66 0.87
CA LEU A 425 9.23 -20.18 2.25
C LEU A 425 7.79 -20.22 2.74
N SER A 426 6.83 -19.83 1.91
CA SER A 426 5.41 -19.88 2.26
C SER A 426 4.90 -21.32 2.38
N GLN A 427 5.36 -22.24 1.54
CA GLN A 427 5.05 -23.67 1.65
C GLN A 427 5.46 -24.22 3.01
N TRP A 428 6.59 -23.76 3.51
CA TRP A 428 7.17 -24.23 4.78
C TRP A 428 6.59 -23.49 5.99
N LEU A 429 6.45 -22.16 5.93
CA LEU A 429 6.16 -21.31 7.08
C LEU A 429 4.74 -20.74 7.12
N ALA A 430 4.01 -20.66 6.00
CA ALA A 430 2.68 -20.04 6.00
C ALA A 430 1.69 -20.83 6.85
N PRO A 431 1.12 -20.25 7.92
CA PRO A 431 0.10 -20.92 8.71
C PRO A 431 -1.29 -20.76 8.08
N GLU A 432 -2.20 -21.66 8.45
CA GLU A 432 -3.62 -21.41 8.27
C GLU A 432 -4.17 -20.77 9.55
N THR A 433 -4.68 -19.55 9.39
CA THR A 433 -5.17 -18.73 10.51
C THR A 433 -6.70 -18.63 10.55
N LYS A 434 -7.37 -19.17 9.53
CA LYS A 434 -8.83 -19.15 9.43
C LYS A 434 -9.49 -19.78 10.66
N GLY A 435 -10.37 -19.01 11.29
CA GLY A 435 -11.16 -19.49 12.45
C GLY A 435 -10.38 -19.61 13.75
N LYS A 436 -9.11 -19.19 13.80
CA LYS A 436 -8.31 -19.15 15.01
C LYS A 436 -8.36 -17.78 15.67
N SER A 437 -8.28 -17.74 16.98
CA SER A 437 -8.09 -16.48 17.71
C SER A 437 -6.68 -15.92 17.48
N LEU A 438 -6.51 -14.60 17.64
CA LEU A 438 -5.18 -13.96 17.49
C LEU A 438 -4.15 -14.55 18.48
N THR A 439 -4.59 -14.91 19.69
CA THR A 439 -3.74 -15.52 20.72
C THR A 439 -3.28 -16.93 20.31
N GLU A 440 -4.17 -17.75 19.77
CA GLU A 440 -3.85 -19.10 19.29
C GLU A 440 -2.90 -19.05 18.08
N THR A 441 -3.10 -18.07 17.21
CA THR A 441 -2.27 -17.91 16.02
C THR A 441 -0.86 -17.47 16.38
N ALA A 442 -0.71 -16.48 17.26
CA ALA A 442 0.59 -16.04 17.77
C ALA A 442 1.33 -17.17 18.51
N ALA A 443 0.63 -17.94 19.36
CA ALA A 443 1.21 -19.06 20.11
C ALA A 443 1.67 -20.22 19.18
N SER A 444 1.00 -20.44 18.05
CA SER A 444 1.37 -21.53 17.11
C SER A 444 2.71 -21.32 16.40
N PHE A 445 3.30 -20.14 16.48
CA PHE A 445 4.61 -19.80 15.88
C PHE A 445 5.77 -19.76 16.90
N SER A 446 5.46 -19.79 18.20
CA SER A 446 6.44 -19.74 19.28
C SER A 446 7.11 -21.08 19.62
N HIS A 447 6.78 -22.16 18.87
CA HIS A 447 7.36 -23.51 19.06
C HIS A 447 8.17 -24.02 17.87
#